data_0c7c727b6fdb2c57ef245c9db9d4afb7
#
_entry.id   0c7c727b6fdb2c57ef245c9db9d4afb7
#
_cell.length_a   1.000
_cell.length_b   1.000
_cell.length_c   1.000
_cell.angle_alpha   90.00
_cell.angle_beta   90.00
_cell.angle_gamma   90.00
#
_symmetry.space_group_name_H-M   'P 1'
#
loop_
_entity.id
_entity.type
_entity.pdbx_description
1 polymer ?
#
loop_
_entity_poly.entity_id
_entity_poly.type
_entity_poly.pdbx_seq_one_letter_code
_entity_poly.pdbx_strand_id
1 'polypeptide(L)'
;VQVIVDNLDVFGRGIWGTVTLFFWATLGSLVLGTVLAVFRIAPSAALRAFGTTYVNVFRNTPLTLIIVFCVLCLPTLGITFGVGTATQYRLYAVLALVAYTSTFVCEAVRSGINTVPVGQAEAARAIGLPFTGVLRLVVLPQAFRAVVPPLGSVLNALLKNTSVASAASNFELISGMRNLVEQNGNAVITVLIGITVAYMALAAVLFAGVGLLERSLSRTGARA
;
A
#
# COMPACT_ATOMS: atom_id res chain seq x y z
N VAL A 1 5.09 -16.57 -27.82
CA VAL A 1 4.67 -17.39 -26.66
C VAL A 1 5.86 -18.20 -26.15
N GLN A 2 6.69 -18.78 -27.07
CA GLN A 2 7.86 -19.60 -26.71
C GLN A 2 8.77 -18.91 -25.68
N VAL A 3 9.10 -17.62 -25.90
CA VAL A 3 9.98 -16.84 -25.01
C VAL A 3 9.44 -16.77 -23.56
N ILE A 4 8.13 -16.77 -23.35
CA ILE A 4 7.54 -16.81 -22.01
C ILE A 4 7.74 -18.18 -21.37
N VAL A 5 7.48 -19.24 -22.14
CA VAL A 5 7.61 -20.63 -21.67
C VAL A 5 9.06 -20.97 -21.31
N ASP A 6 10.00 -20.53 -22.13
CA ASP A 6 11.44 -20.77 -21.93
C ASP A 6 12.02 -19.96 -20.75
N ASN A 7 11.31 -18.94 -20.27
CA ASN A 7 11.76 -18.03 -19.21
C ASN A 7 10.77 -17.95 -18.02
N LEU A 8 10.03 -19.01 -17.73
CA LEU A 8 9.09 -19.06 -16.59
C LEU A 8 9.76 -18.80 -15.24
N ASP A 9 11.05 -19.12 -15.11
CA ASP A 9 11.85 -18.83 -13.92
C ASP A 9 12.02 -17.33 -13.69
N VAL A 10 12.21 -16.53 -14.74
CA VAL A 10 12.29 -15.07 -14.67
C VAL A 10 10.95 -14.48 -14.23
N PHE A 11 9.85 -14.98 -14.81
CA PHE A 11 8.50 -14.57 -14.39
C PHE A 11 8.22 -14.94 -12.93
N GLY A 12 8.55 -16.16 -12.51
CA GLY A 12 8.38 -16.62 -11.12
C GLY A 12 9.17 -15.77 -10.12
N ARG A 13 10.44 -15.49 -10.40
CA ARG A 13 11.27 -14.60 -9.57
C ARG A 13 10.74 -13.17 -9.56
N GLY A 14 10.28 -12.68 -10.72
CA GLY A 14 9.67 -11.35 -10.83
C GLY A 14 8.39 -11.23 -10.00
N ILE A 15 7.47 -12.20 -10.09
CA ILE A 15 6.25 -12.28 -9.29
C ILE A 15 6.60 -12.28 -7.79
N TRP A 16 7.55 -13.12 -7.38
CA TRP A 16 7.99 -13.19 -5.99
C TRP A 16 8.57 -11.86 -5.50
N GLY A 17 9.38 -11.19 -6.33
CA GLY A 17 9.90 -9.85 -6.04
C GLY A 17 8.79 -8.82 -5.85
N THR A 18 7.81 -8.79 -6.76
CA THR A 18 6.63 -7.92 -6.67
C THR A 18 5.80 -8.20 -5.41
N VAL A 19 5.50 -9.47 -5.14
CA VAL A 19 4.69 -9.88 -3.97
C VAL A 19 5.40 -9.54 -2.65
N THR A 20 6.70 -9.75 -2.55
CA THR A 20 7.46 -9.41 -1.33
C THR A 20 7.54 -7.91 -1.10
N LEU A 21 7.76 -7.10 -2.14
CA LEU A 21 7.71 -5.63 -2.05
C LEU A 21 6.32 -5.16 -1.62
N PHE A 22 5.28 -5.68 -2.27
CA PHE A 22 3.89 -5.37 -1.96
C PHE A 22 3.54 -5.71 -0.51
N PHE A 23 3.89 -6.90 -0.04
CA PHE A 23 3.58 -7.36 1.32
C PHE A 23 4.18 -6.45 2.39
N TRP A 24 5.49 -6.20 2.33
CA TRP A 24 6.16 -5.37 3.32
C TRP A 24 5.74 -3.90 3.25
N ALA A 25 5.55 -3.38 2.04
CA ALA A 25 5.05 -2.03 1.86
C ALA A 25 3.60 -1.88 2.36
N THR A 26 2.73 -2.88 2.14
CA THR A 26 1.37 -2.89 2.69
C THR A 26 1.39 -2.82 4.21
N LEU A 27 2.15 -3.72 4.86
CA LEU A 27 2.22 -3.77 6.32
C LEU A 27 2.70 -2.44 6.91
N GLY A 28 3.81 -1.92 6.39
CA GLY A 28 4.35 -0.63 6.84
C GLY A 28 3.41 0.54 6.58
N SER A 29 2.74 0.57 5.42
CA SER A 29 1.81 1.64 5.06
C SER A 29 0.54 1.63 5.90
N LEU A 30 0.00 0.46 6.24
CA LEU A 30 -1.16 0.35 7.12
C LEU A 30 -0.84 0.85 8.53
N VAL A 31 0.32 0.48 9.07
CA VAL A 31 0.75 0.94 10.40
C VAL A 31 0.98 2.45 10.39
N LEU A 32 1.85 2.94 9.51
CA LEU A 32 2.21 4.36 9.48
C LEU A 32 1.01 5.24 9.08
N GLY A 33 0.21 4.83 8.11
CA GLY A 33 -0.98 5.56 7.67
C GLY A 33 -2.04 5.68 8.75
N THR A 34 -2.23 4.62 9.56
CA THR A 34 -3.14 4.66 10.71
C THR A 34 -2.61 5.62 11.79
N VAL A 35 -1.31 5.57 12.11
CA VAL A 35 -0.68 6.51 13.05
C VAL A 35 -0.85 7.96 12.58
N LEU A 36 -0.60 8.22 11.30
CA LEU A 36 -0.81 9.55 10.71
C LEU A 36 -2.28 10.01 10.79
N ALA A 37 -3.24 9.09 10.57
CA ALA A 37 -4.65 9.40 10.73
C ALA A 37 -4.98 9.81 12.16
N VAL A 38 -4.45 9.08 13.15
CA VAL A 38 -4.58 9.42 14.58
C VAL A 38 -3.95 10.79 14.88
N PHE A 39 -2.76 11.07 14.37
CA PHE A 39 -2.11 12.38 14.57
C PHE A 39 -2.96 13.53 14.03
N ARG A 40 -3.60 13.36 12.87
CA ARG A 40 -4.40 14.41 12.23
C ARG A 40 -5.73 14.71 12.93
N ILE A 41 -6.19 13.83 13.83
CA ILE A 41 -7.38 14.04 14.67
C ILE A 41 -7.03 14.31 16.14
N ALA A 42 -5.74 14.26 16.50
CA ALA A 42 -5.29 14.44 17.88
C ALA A 42 -5.62 15.84 18.42
N PRO A 43 -5.85 16.00 19.73
CA PRO A 43 -6.06 17.30 20.35
C PRO A 43 -4.85 18.25 20.23
N SER A 44 -3.63 17.70 20.19
CA SER A 44 -2.38 18.45 20.06
C SER A 44 -2.23 19.11 18.68
N ALA A 45 -2.06 20.42 18.65
CA ALA A 45 -1.82 21.17 17.41
C ALA A 45 -0.51 20.72 16.70
N ALA A 46 0.53 20.38 17.48
CA ALA A 46 1.81 19.91 16.94
C ALA A 46 1.66 18.56 16.19
N LEU A 47 0.92 17.61 16.75
CA LEU A 47 0.67 16.32 16.09
C LEU A 47 -0.15 16.49 14.81
N ARG A 48 -1.20 17.33 14.85
CA ARG A 48 -2.01 17.64 13.67
C ARG A 48 -1.17 18.30 12.57
N ALA A 49 -0.34 19.27 12.94
CA ALA A 49 0.55 19.96 12.00
C ALA A 49 1.54 18.96 11.37
N PHE A 50 2.20 18.15 12.17
CA PHE A 50 3.13 17.10 11.69
C PHE A 50 2.43 16.14 10.70
N GLY A 51 1.32 15.53 11.11
CA GLY A 51 0.59 14.58 10.26
C GLY A 51 0.08 15.20 8.96
N THR A 52 -0.38 16.46 9.01
CA THR A 52 -0.84 17.18 7.82
C THR A 52 0.31 17.54 6.90
N THR A 53 1.42 18.04 7.42
CA THR A 53 2.62 18.36 6.63
C THR A 53 3.19 17.11 5.97
N TYR A 54 3.32 16.01 6.73
CA TYR A 54 3.78 14.73 6.17
C TYR A 54 2.92 14.31 4.98
N VAL A 55 1.60 14.24 5.17
CA VAL A 55 0.68 13.82 4.10
C VAL A 55 0.78 14.75 2.89
N ASN A 56 0.82 16.07 3.09
CA ASN A 56 0.90 17.02 1.99
C ASN A 56 2.22 16.92 1.22
N VAL A 57 3.35 16.73 1.91
CA VAL A 57 4.66 16.59 1.27
C VAL A 57 4.73 15.31 0.45
N PHE A 58 4.52 14.16 1.09
CA PHE A 58 4.72 12.88 0.41
C PHE A 58 3.67 12.59 -0.67
N ARG A 59 2.42 12.99 -0.47
CA ARG A 59 1.35 12.82 -1.46
C ARG A 59 1.58 13.63 -2.74
N ASN A 60 2.15 14.83 -2.63
CA ASN A 60 2.39 15.72 -3.75
C ASN A 60 3.80 15.58 -4.35
N THR A 61 4.63 14.68 -3.82
CA THR A 61 5.95 14.34 -4.38
C THR A 61 5.82 13.11 -5.28
N PRO A 62 6.39 13.11 -6.49
CA PRO A 62 6.38 11.94 -7.36
C PRO A 62 7.03 10.73 -6.67
N LEU A 63 6.36 9.57 -6.71
CA LEU A 63 6.88 8.34 -6.10
C LEU A 63 8.29 7.98 -6.57
N THR A 64 8.55 8.13 -7.88
CA THR A 64 9.88 7.87 -8.45
C THR A 64 10.96 8.72 -7.78
N LEU A 65 10.67 9.99 -7.49
CA LEU A 65 11.60 10.88 -6.81
C LEU A 65 11.89 10.41 -5.38
N ILE A 66 10.86 9.96 -4.65
CA ILE A 66 11.01 9.43 -3.29
C ILE A 66 11.88 8.16 -3.31
N ILE A 67 11.65 7.24 -4.27
CA ILE A 67 12.45 6.02 -4.41
C ILE A 67 13.91 6.36 -4.72
N VAL A 68 14.16 7.22 -5.70
CA VAL A 68 15.51 7.64 -6.10
C VAL A 68 16.22 8.33 -4.93
N PHE A 69 15.52 9.20 -4.20
CA PHE A 69 16.05 9.82 -2.98
C PHE A 69 16.46 8.77 -1.95
N CYS A 70 15.61 7.80 -1.64
CA CYS A 70 15.93 6.76 -0.68
C CYS A 70 17.16 5.94 -1.11
N VAL A 71 17.27 5.62 -2.39
CA VAL A 71 18.37 4.79 -2.92
C VAL A 71 19.70 5.53 -3.00
N LEU A 72 19.69 6.81 -3.35
CA LEU A 72 20.90 7.59 -3.53
C LEU A 72 21.31 8.33 -2.24
N CYS A 73 20.37 8.93 -1.52
CA CYS A 73 20.69 9.80 -0.40
C CYS A 73 20.82 9.04 0.92
N LEU A 74 20.01 8.01 1.21
CA LEU A 74 20.14 7.30 2.48
C LEU A 74 21.51 6.64 2.69
N PRO A 75 22.11 5.96 1.69
CA PRO A 75 23.47 5.43 1.83
C PRO A 75 24.52 6.52 2.06
N THR A 76 24.42 7.67 1.36
CA THR A 76 25.37 8.79 1.51
C THR A 76 25.29 9.45 2.89
N LEU A 77 24.11 9.38 3.52
CA LEU A 77 23.89 9.83 4.90
C LEU A 77 24.30 8.79 5.95
N GLY A 78 24.90 7.67 5.52
CA GLY A 78 25.30 6.58 6.41
C GLY A 78 24.16 5.71 6.93
N ILE A 79 22.95 5.88 6.41
CA ILE A 79 21.79 5.09 6.81
C ILE A 79 21.83 3.76 6.05
N THR A 80 22.48 2.76 6.63
CA THR A 80 22.62 1.41 6.10
C THR A 80 22.10 0.39 7.10
N PHE A 81 21.64 -0.77 6.60
CA PHE A 81 21.02 -1.79 7.45
C PHE A 81 21.93 -2.96 7.78
N GLY A 82 23.22 -2.91 7.39
CA GLY A 82 24.20 -3.97 7.66
C GLY A 82 23.89 -5.31 6.95
N VAL A 83 23.12 -5.26 5.87
CA VAL A 83 22.70 -6.42 5.06
C VAL A 83 23.31 -6.37 3.67
N GLY A 84 23.26 -7.49 2.93
CA GLY A 84 23.79 -7.54 1.55
C GLY A 84 23.11 -6.51 0.64
N THR A 85 23.85 -6.02 -0.36
CA THR A 85 23.49 -4.90 -1.23
C THR A 85 22.06 -5.02 -1.83
N ALA A 86 21.70 -6.20 -2.36
CA ALA A 86 20.38 -6.42 -2.95
C ALA A 86 19.24 -6.27 -1.92
N THR A 87 19.45 -6.77 -0.69
CA THR A 87 18.47 -6.62 0.40
C THR A 87 18.37 -5.17 0.85
N GLN A 88 19.49 -4.45 0.89
CA GLN A 88 19.52 -3.04 1.26
C GLN A 88 18.73 -2.18 0.27
N TYR A 89 18.90 -2.35 -1.04
CA TYR A 89 18.11 -1.66 -2.04
C TYR A 89 16.62 -2.00 -1.96
N ARG A 90 16.29 -3.24 -1.63
CA ARG A 90 14.91 -3.65 -1.38
C ARG A 90 14.30 -2.92 -0.18
N LEU A 91 15.04 -2.78 0.91
CA LEU A 91 14.59 -2.03 2.09
C LEU A 91 14.36 -0.56 1.77
N TYR A 92 15.23 0.09 1.00
CA TYR A 92 15.02 1.46 0.55
C TYR A 92 13.76 1.61 -0.31
N ALA A 93 13.51 0.68 -1.22
CA ALA A 93 12.30 0.68 -2.03
C ALA A 93 11.05 0.49 -1.16
N VAL A 94 11.08 -0.43 -0.18
CA VAL A 94 9.99 -0.62 0.79
C VAL A 94 9.75 0.66 1.60
N LEU A 95 10.80 1.30 2.12
CA LEU A 95 10.66 2.56 2.87
C LEU A 95 10.01 3.66 2.03
N ALA A 96 10.44 3.82 0.78
CA ALA A 96 9.85 4.79 -0.14
C ALA A 96 8.37 4.51 -0.43
N LEU A 97 8.03 3.24 -0.71
CA LEU A 97 6.65 2.80 -0.93
C LEU A 97 5.79 3.01 0.33
N VAL A 98 6.33 2.71 1.53
CA VAL A 98 5.65 2.96 2.81
C VAL A 98 5.42 4.45 3.01
N ALA A 99 6.45 5.28 2.84
CA ALA A 99 6.35 6.72 3.04
C ALA A 99 5.27 7.35 2.13
N TYR A 100 5.23 6.93 0.88
CA TYR A 100 4.24 7.41 -0.09
C TYR A 100 2.84 6.86 0.19
N THR A 101 2.70 5.54 0.29
CA THR A 101 1.39 4.88 0.37
C THR A 101 0.68 5.14 1.70
N SER A 102 1.43 5.34 2.80
CA SER A 102 0.86 5.68 4.11
C SER A 102 0.01 6.96 4.07
N THR A 103 0.31 7.89 3.16
CA THR A 103 -0.50 9.11 3.00
C THR A 103 -1.91 8.80 2.51
N PHE A 104 -2.05 7.87 1.56
CA PHE A 104 -3.34 7.43 1.04
C PHE A 104 -4.08 6.54 2.01
N VAL A 105 -3.38 5.68 2.76
CA VAL A 105 -3.97 4.91 3.87
C VAL A 105 -4.52 5.86 4.93
N CYS A 106 -3.77 6.90 5.31
CA CYS A 106 -4.23 7.93 6.24
C CYS A 106 -5.55 8.57 5.79
N GLU A 107 -5.66 8.95 4.52
CA GLU A 107 -6.88 9.54 3.98
C GLU A 107 -8.04 8.53 3.91
N ALA A 108 -7.77 7.28 3.55
CA ALA A 108 -8.78 6.22 3.51
C ALA A 108 -9.35 5.96 4.91
N VAL A 109 -8.48 5.88 5.94
CA VAL A 109 -8.90 5.69 7.35
C VAL A 109 -9.74 6.88 7.82
N ARG A 110 -9.28 8.12 7.56
CA ARG A 110 -10.04 9.33 7.94
C ARG A 110 -11.37 9.42 7.23
N SER A 111 -11.41 9.12 5.94
CA SER A 111 -12.65 9.10 5.16
C SER A 111 -13.65 8.11 5.75
N GLY A 112 -13.23 6.89 6.07
CA GLY A 112 -14.08 5.87 6.65
C GLY A 112 -14.62 6.25 8.04
N ILE A 113 -13.81 6.86 8.90
CA ILE A 113 -14.28 7.36 10.20
C ILE A 113 -15.33 8.46 10.03
N ASN A 114 -15.13 9.37 9.08
CA ASN A 114 -16.03 10.49 8.82
C ASN A 114 -17.37 10.08 8.18
N THR A 115 -17.51 8.83 7.71
CA THR A 115 -18.82 8.32 7.22
C THR A 115 -19.81 8.02 8.35
N VAL A 116 -19.34 7.87 9.60
CA VAL A 116 -20.20 7.59 10.73
C VAL A 116 -20.89 8.89 11.18
N PRO A 117 -22.23 9.00 11.11
CA PRO A 117 -22.94 10.20 11.51
C PRO A 117 -22.72 10.53 12.99
N VAL A 118 -22.39 11.77 13.29
CA VAL A 118 -22.15 12.24 14.67
C VAL A 118 -23.34 11.95 15.58
N GLY A 119 -24.58 12.07 15.07
CA GLY A 119 -25.80 11.78 15.81
C GLY A 119 -25.88 10.35 16.35
N GLN A 120 -25.22 9.37 15.75
CA GLN A 120 -25.16 8.01 16.30
C GLN A 120 -24.31 7.95 17.56
N ALA A 121 -23.19 8.67 17.58
CA ALA A 121 -22.34 8.76 18.76
C ALA A 121 -23.04 9.55 19.89
N GLU A 122 -23.80 10.60 19.54
CA GLU A 122 -24.60 11.38 20.48
C GLU A 122 -25.76 10.57 21.08
N ALA A 123 -26.50 9.84 20.25
CA ALA A 123 -27.56 8.95 20.72
C ALA A 123 -27.04 7.86 21.67
N ALA A 124 -25.90 7.27 21.34
CA ALA A 124 -25.26 6.28 22.21
C ALA A 124 -24.86 6.87 23.60
N ARG A 125 -24.39 8.12 23.62
CA ARG A 125 -24.11 8.83 24.87
C ARG A 125 -25.39 9.14 25.66
N ALA A 126 -26.46 9.51 24.98
CA ALA A 126 -27.73 9.83 25.60
C ALA A 126 -28.33 8.64 26.35
N ILE A 127 -28.08 7.40 25.91
CA ILE A 127 -28.47 6.18 26.63
C ILE A 127 -27.45 5.72 27.69
N GLY A 128 -26.43 6.54 27.98
CA GLY A 128 -25.48 6.30 29.07
C GLY A 128 -24.22 5.52 28.72
N LEU A 129 -23.93 5.27 27.41
CA LEU A 129 -22.68 4.61 27.04
C LEU A 129 -21.45 5.50 27.31
N PRO A 130 -20.42 5.00 28.01
CA PRO A 130 -19.19 5.73 28.20
C PRO A 130 -18.45 5.88 26.84
N PHE A 131 -17.51 6.81 26.73
CA PHE A 131 -16.78 7.10 25.50
C PHE A 131 -16.19 5.84 24.83
N THR A 132 -15.59 4.96 25.61
CA THR A 132 -15.03 3.69 25.12
C THR A 132 -16.11 2.75 24.58
N GLY A 133 -17.30 2.73 25.19
CA GLY A 133 -18.46 1.99 24.71
C GLY A 133 -18.97 2.52 23.38
N VAL A 134 -19.15 3.84 23.25
CA VAL A 134 -19.53 4.51 22.00
C VAL A 134 -18.53 4.19 20.90
N LEU A 135 -17.24 4.31 21.18
CA LEU A 135 -16.19 4.04 20.20
C LEU A 135 -16.22 2.58 19.75
N ARG A 136 -16.22 1.63 20.69
CA ARG A 136 -16.07 0.19 20.41
C ARG A 136 -17.32 -0.43 19.81
N LEU A 137 -18.51 -0.03 20.26
CA LEU A 137 -19.77 -0.67 19.89
C LEU A 137 -20.48 0.01 18.73
N VAL A 138 -20.26 1.32 18.53
CA VAL A 138 -20.99 2.11 17.53
C VAL A 138 -20.07 2.59 16.41
N VAL A 139 -18.98 3.31 16.75
CA VAL A 139 -18.17 4.01 15.75
C VAL A 139 -17.22 3.05 15.02
N LEU A 140 -16.40 2.29 15.74
CA LEU A 140 -15.36 1.45 15.12
C LEU A 140 -15.91 0.38 14.17
N PRO A 141 -17.00 -0.36 14.49
CA PRO A 141 -17.51 -1.37 13.58
C PRO A 141 -18.01 -0.78 12.24
N GLN A 142 -18.61 0.41 12.30
CA GLN A 142 -19.10 1.10 11.11
C GLN A 142 -17.95 1.71 10.30
N ALA A 143 -17.04 2.42 10.97
CA ALA A 143 -15.87 3.00 10.35
C ALA A 143 -15.00 1.94 9.68
N PHE A 144 -14.79 0.78 10.32
CA PHE A 144 -13.98 -0.29 9.75
C PHE A 144 -14.55 -0.81 8.43
N ARG A 145 -15.88 -0.99 8.36
CA ARG A 145 -16.55 -1.38 7.09
C ARG A 145 -16.39 -0.33 6.00
N ALA A 146 -16.51 0.95 6.37
CA ALA A 146 -16.38 2.05 5.42
C ALA A 146 -14.94 2.29 4.94
N VAL A 147 -13.94 1.86 5.71
CA VAL A 147 -12.51 1.98 5.37
C VAL A 147 -12.06 0.92 4.37
N VAL A 148 -12.65 -0.29 4.38
CA VAL A 148 -12.16 -1.43 3.57
C VAL A 148 -12.19 -1.16 2.06
N PRO A 149 -13.28 -0.64 1.42
CA PRO A 149 -13.30 -0.39 -0.01
C PRO A 149 -12.23 0.62 -0.48
N PRO A 150 -12.06 1.82 0.14
CA PRO A 150 -10.99 2.72 -0.26
C PRO A 150 -9.59 2.15 0.00
N LEU A 151 -9.39 1.35 1.06
CA LEU A 151 -8.12 0.64 1.27
C LEU A 151 -7.84 -0.36 0.14
N GLY A 152 -8.84 -1.09 -0.34
CA GLY A 152 -8.68 -1.97 -1.50
C GLY A 152 -8.15 -1.23 -2.73
N SER A 153 -8.64 -0.02 -2.98
CA SER A 153 -8.16 0.84 -4.07
C SER A 153 -6.72 1.30 -3.84
N VAL A 154 -6.37 1.67 -2.61
CA VAL A 154 -4.99 2.06 -2.24
C VAL A 154 -4.02 0.89 -2.41
N LEU A 155 -4.41 -0.32 -1.98
CA LEU A 155 -3.57 -1.51 -2.12
C LEU A 155 -3.39 -1.91 -3.58
N ASN A 156 -4.43 -1.77 -4.42
CA ASN A 156 -4.28 -1.99 -5.85
C ASN A 156 -3.34 -0.97 -6.52
N ALA A 157 -3.38 0.29 -6.10
CA ALA A 157 -2.41 1.29 -6.55
C ALA A 157 -0.99 0.92 -6.07
N LEU A 158 -0.82 0.50 -4.81
CA LEU A 158 0.46 0.05 -4.27
C LEU A 158 1.03 -1.13 -5.07
N LEU A 159 0.20 -2.15 -5.41
CA LEU A 159 0.63 -3.28 -6.22
C LEU A 159 1.23 -2.82 -7.56
N LYS A 160 0.62 -1.85 -8.23
CA LYS A 160 1.16 -1.27 -9.47
C LYS A 160 2.41 -0.43 -9.20
N ASN A 161 2.44 0.31 -8.10
CA ASN A 161 3.57 1.15 -7.71
C ASN A 161 4.84 0.35 -7.37
N THR A 162 4.73 -0.96 -7.06
CA THR A 162 5.93 -1.81 -6.89
C THR A 162 6.79 -1.85 -8.15
N SER A 163 6.21 -1.66 -9.34
CA SER A 163 6.94 -1.57 -10.61
C SER A 163 7.97 -0.44 -10.66
N VAL A 164 7.72 0.65 -9.91
CA VAL A 164 8.64 1.80 -9.84
C VAL A 164 9.92 1.43 -9.06
N ALA A 165 9.87 0.38 -8.23
CA ALA A 165 11.04 -0.12 -7.50
C ALA A 165 12.13 -0.69 -8.43
N SER A 166 11.81 -0.97 -9.69
CA SER A 166 12.82 -1.30 -10.72
C SER A 166 13.87 -0.19 -10.89
N ALA A 167 13.49 1.07 -10.69
CA ALA A 167 14.41 2.20 -10.71
C ALA A 167 15.44 2.17 -9.55
N ALA A 168 15.17 1.38 -8.51
CA ALA A 168 16.03 1.17 -7.34
C ALA A 168 16.78 -0.16 -7.41
N SER A 169 17.10 -0.66 -8.59
CA SER A 169 17.80 -1.95 -8.80
C SER A 169 17.14 -3.15 -8.11
N ASN A 170 15.82 -3.08 -7.87
CA ASN A 170 15.07 -4.21 -7.32
C ASN A 170 14.64 -5.14 -8.44
N PHE A 171 14.86 -6.44 -8.25
CA PHE A 171 14.34 -7.44 -9.16
C PHE A 171 12.86 -7.72 -8.83
N GLU A 172 12.00 -7.32 -9.73
CA GLU A 172 10.55 -7.54 -9.74
C GLU A 172 10.08 -7.72 -11.20
N LEU A 173 8.78 -7.78 -11.46
CA LEU A 173 8.26 -8.10 -12.80
C LEU A 173 8.77 -7.18 -13.92
N ILE A 174 8.88 -5.86 -13.69
CA ILE A 174 9.38 -4.92 -14.71
C ILE A 174 10.87 -5.08 -14.95
N SER A 175 11.66 -5.35 -13.91
CA SER A 175 13.08 -5.67 -14.07
C SER A 175 13.29 -6.97 -14.86
N GLY A 176 12.48 -7.99 -14.58
CA GLY A 176 12.45 -9.23 -15.35
C GLY A 176 12.09 -8.99 -16.82
N MET A 177 11.09 -8.14 -17.09
CA MET A 177 10.72 -7.71 -18.43
C MET A 177 11.88 -7.06 -19.19
N ARG A 178 12.58 -6.09 -18.57
CA ARG A 178 13.72 -5.42 -19.20
C ARG A 178 14.78 -6.42 -19.64
N ASN A 179 15.17 -7.33 -18.75
CA ASN A 179 16.16 -8.36 -19.08
C ASN A 179 15.73 -9.24 -20.25
N LEU A 180 14.44 -9.64 -20.28
CA LEU A 180 13.92 -10.46 -21.38
C LEU A 180 13.85 -9.70 -22.71
N VAL A 181 13.47 -8.43 -22.69
CA VAL A 181 13.42 -7.58 -23.88
C VAL A 181 14.83 -7.32 -24.44
N GLU A 182 15.82 -7.05 -23.56
CA GLU A 182 17.21 -6.87 -23.95
C GLU A 182 17.80 -8.12 -24.60
N GLN A 183 17.44 -9.31 -24.12
CA GLN A 183 17.92 -10.59 -24.66
C GLN A 183 17.15 -11.05 -25.90
N ASN A 184 15.89 -10.60 -26.05
CA ASN A 184 14.97 -11.09 -27.09
C ASN A 184 14.27 -9.93 -27.82
N GLY A 185 15.02 -9.10 -28.53
CA GLY A 185 14.48 -7.89 -29.20
C GLY A 185 13.30 -8.15 -30.17
N ASN A 186 13.19 -9.35 -30.73
CA ASN A 186 12.09 -9.75 -31.61
C ASN A 186 10.80 -10.14 -30.86
N ALA A 187 10.85 -10.27 -29.53
CA ALA A 187 9.74 -10.76 -28.71
C ALA A 187 9.16 -9.72 -27.76
N VAL A 188 9.50 -8.44 -27.96
CA VAL A 188 9.09 -7.32 -27.08
C VAL A 188 7.59 -7.33 -26.77
N ILE A 189 6.76 -7.42 -27.80
CA ILE A 189 5.29 -7.41 -27.65
C ILE A 189 4.83 -8.61 -26.82
N THR A 190 5.39 -9.79 -27.07
CA THR A 190 5.04 -11.03 -26.34
C THR A 190 5.40 -10.90 -24.86
N VAL A 191 6.58 -10.37 -24.54
CA VAL A 191 7.02 -10.15 -23.15
C VAL A 191 6.12 -9.12 -22.45
N LEU A 192 5.80 -8.00 -23.11
CA LEU A 192 4.88 -6.98 -22.57
C LEU A 192 3.51 -7.56 -22.25
N ILE A 193 2.93 -8.37 -23.16
CA ILE A 193 1.65 -9.05 -22.91
C ILE A 193 1.78 -9.98 -21.70
N GLY A 194 2.83 -10.78 -21.60
CA GLY A 194 3.06 -11.70 -20.49
C GLY A 194 3.13 -11.00 -19.14
N ILE A 195 3.85 -9.89 -19.04
CA ILE A 195 3.94 -9.08 -17.81
C ILE A 195 2.60 -8.42 -17.48
N THR A 196 1.89 -7.91 -18.49
CA THR A 196 0.57 -7.33 -18.29
C THR A 196 -0.40 -8.36 -17.69
N VAL A 197 -0.42 -9.58 -18.25
CA VAL A 197 -1.24 -10.68 -17.74
C VAL A 197 -0.84 -11.04 -16.30
N ALA A 198 0.46 -11.08 -15.97
CA ALA A 198 0.93 -11.36 -14.62
C ALA A 198 0.44 -10.29 -13.62
N TYR A 199 0.54 -8.99 -13.94
CA TYR A 199 0.00 -7.93 -13.08
C TYR A 199 -1.53 -7.99 -12.96
N MET A 200 -2.23 -8.31 -14.04
CA MET A 200 -3.68 -8.48 -14.01
C MET A 200 -4.08 -9.65 -13.11
N ALA A 201 -3.36 -10.77 -13.17
CA ALA A 201 -3.61 -11.92 -12.28
C ALA A 201 -3.37 -11.56 -10.81
N LEU A 202 -2.27 -10.88 -10.49
CA LEU A 202 -2.01 -10.41 -9.12
C LEU A 202 -3.08 -9.43 -8.62
N ALA A 203 -3.50 -8.50 -9.47
CA ALA A 203 -4.58 -7.57 -9.14
C ALA A 203 -5.93 -8.29 -8.93
N ALA A 204 -6.24 -9.29 -9.76
CA ALA A 204 -7.46 -10.08 -9.62
C ALA A 204 -7.50 -10.84 -8.28
N VAL A 205 -6.37 -11.44 -7.86
CA VAL A 205 -6.24 -12.10 -6.55
C VAL A 205 -6.45 -11.09 -5.41
N LEU A 206 -5.84 -9.91 -5.51
CA LEU A 206 -6.01 -8.85 -4.52
C LEU A 206 -7.48 -8.41 -4.42
N PHE A 207 -8.13 -8.13 -5.55
CA PHE A 207 -9.53 -7.71 -5.57
C PHE A 207 -10.48 -8.80 -5.06
N ALA A 208 -10.21 -10.07 -5.38
CA ALA A 208 -10.97 -11.19 -4.82
C ALA A 208 -10.83 -11.24 -3.29
N GLY A 209 -9.64 -11.07 -2.76
CA GLY A 209 -9.37 -11.02 -1.31
C GLY A 209 -10.11 -9.84 -0.62
N VAL A 210 -10.02 -8.63 -1.18
CA VAL A 210 -10.73 -7.45 -0.66
C VAL A 210 -12.24 -7.67 -0.72
N GLY A 211 -12.78 -8.17 -1.84
CA GLY A 211 -14.20 -8.42 -1.99
C GLY A 211 -14.75 -9.50 -1.04
N LEU A 212 -13.95 -10.52 -0.72
CA LEU A 212 -14.30 -11.51 0.31
C LEU A 212 -14.36 -10.87 1.70
N LEU A 213 -13.40 -9.99 2.02
CA LEU A 213 -13.38 -9.24 3.27
C LEU A 213 -14.60 -8.33 3.39
N GLU A 214 -14.93 -7.57 2.36
CA GLU A 214 -16.12 -6.70 2.32
C GLU A 214 -17.40 -7.49 2.56
N ARG A 215 -17.57 -8.63 1.88
CA ARG A 215 -18.75 -9.51 2.05
C ARG A 215 -18.83 -10.07 3.48
N SER A 216 -17.72 -10.44 4.09
CA SER A 216 -17.69 -10.95 5.46
C SER A 216 -18.14 -9.89 6.46
N LEU A 217 -17.65 -8.66 6.29
CA LEU A 217 -18.00 -7.52 7.15
C LEU A 217 -19.46 -7.06 7.00
N SER A 218 -20.00 -7.12 5.79
CA SER A 218 -21.42 -6.76 5.55
C SER A 218 -22.40 -7.75 6.19
N ARG A 219 -22.10 -9.05 6.14
CA ARG A 219 -22.94 -10.10 6.76
C ARG A 219 -23.00 -10.02 8.28
N THR A 220 -21.91 -9.62 8.92
CA THR A 220 -21.87 -9.46 10.39
C THR A 220 -22.73 -8.28 10.87
N GLY A 221 -22.96 -7.28 10.01
CA GLY A 221 -23.79 -6.13 10.36
C GLY A 221 -25.29 -6.30 10.11
N ALA A 222 -25.70 -7.30 9.34
CA ALA A 222 -27.13 -7.60 9.13
C ALA A 222 -27.71 -8.51 10.24
N ARG A 223 -26.85 -9.00 11.15
CA ARG A 223 -27.25 -9.89 12.26
C ARG A 223 -27.22 -9.20 13.63
N ALA A 224 -26.82 -7.95 13.69
CA ALA A 224 -26.82 -7.11 14.90
C ALA A 224 -27.86 -6.00 14.79
#